data_5f3cf622f717cdacfc821b2b89fbb52a
#
_entry.id   5f3cf622f717cdacfc821b2b89fbb52a
#
_cell.length_a   1.000
_cell.length_b   1.000
_cell.length_c   1.000
_cell.angle_alpha   90.00
_cell.angle_beta   90.00
_cell.angle_gamma   90.00
#
_symmetry.space_group_name_H-M   'P 1'
#
loop_
_entity.id
_entity.type
_entity.pdbx_description
1 polymer ?
#
loop_
_entity_poly.entity_id
_entity_poly.type
_entity_poly.pdbx_seq_one_letter_code
_entity_poly.pdbx_strand_id
1 'polypeptide(L)'
;MQKRIVVLGGVGFIGSHLCLRLLNDGHEVFCVDIRDTADSPLLRDMPPHPEFRYVRHNIVNAFGIRCDEIYNLAAPSRVRYNKALPVESLKVSILGSINALDTARSEHARILYASTGDIYGTGYHDTSVEAADGCPTHRTLAEGKRAGEALHRAYQYEFGVDARIARIFNTYGSGADLMDQRVVMKMIVAALQNRDIPINGSGEQLRTFCWVEDVVDGLVRLMEAPPAETTRTANFGSSHEVTIRSLAEKIIALTGSSSHIVHAEARIDDIRRRTPDISATRRELAWAPRTPLVEGLRRTISYVEKELAEKNYAGISWVEIN
;
A
#
# COMPACT_ATOMS: atom_id res chain seq x y z
N MET A 1 -21.79 -16.81 -2.47
CA MET A 1 -22.65 -16.08 -3.43
C MET A 1 -21.74 -15.10 -4.16
N GLN A 2 -21.81 -15.04 -5.49
CA GLN A 2 -21.05 -14.08 -6.29
C GLN A 2 -21.48 -12.65 -5.95
N LYS A 3 -20.50 -11.75 -5.76
CA LYS A 3 -20.70 -10.33 -5.50
C LYS A 3 -20.13 -9.50 -6.66
N ARG A 4 -20.62 -8.28 -6.78
CA ARG A 4 -20.06 -7.23 -7.64
C ARG A 4 -19.19 -6.32 -6.79
N ILE A 5 -17.88 -6.34 -7.04
CA ILE A 5 -16.89 -5.67 -6.18
C ILE A 5 -16.14 -4.61 -6.97
N VAL A 6 -16.12 -3.40 -6.46
CA VAL A 6 -15.35 -2.28 -7.02
C VAL A 6 -14.04 -2.14 -6.28
N VAL A 7 -12.93 -2.13 -7.03
CA VAL A 7 -11.57 -1.88 -6.51
C VAL A 7 -11.05 -0.57 -7.07
N LEU A 8 -11.14 0.50 -6.29
CA LEU A 8 -10.60 1.81 -6.64
C LEU A 8 -9.09 1.82 -6.40
N GLY A 9 -8.30 2.18 -7.41
CA GLY A 9 -6.85 2.01 -7.40
C GLY A 9 -6.43 0.57 -7.73
N GLY A 10 -7.25 -0.15 -8.52
CA GLY A 10 -7.07 -1.56 -8.82
C GLY A 10 -5.82 -1.88 -9.65
N VAL A 11 -5.28 -0.94 -10.42
CA VAL A 11 -4.02 -1.10 -11.17
C VAL A 11 -2.79 -0.86 -10.27
N GLY A 12 -3.02 -0.43 -9.00
CA GLY A 12 -1.97 -0.28 -7.99
C GLY A 12 -1.36 -1.61 -7.54
N PHE A 13 -0.24 -1.52 -6.79
CA PHE A 13 0.46 -2.69 -6.27
C PHE A 13 -0.46 -3.63 -5.47
N ILE A 14 -1.08 -3.13 -4.39
CA ILE A 14 -2.01 -3.94 -3.57
C ILE A 14 -3.31 -4.19 -4.34
N GLY A 15 -3.78 -3.20 -5.11
CA GLY A 15 -5.03 -3.29 -5.87
C GLY A 15 -5.04 -4.41 -6.89
N SER A 16 -3.95 -4.61 -7.63
CA SER A 16 -3.85 -5.68 -8.63
C SER A 16 -3.88 -7.08 -8.00
N HIS A 17 -3.18 -7.27 -6.88
CA HIS A 17 -3.27 -8.52 -6.11
C HIS A 17 -4.68 -8.76 -5.58
N LEU A 18 -5.34 -7.70 -5.09
CA LEU A 18 -6.71 -7.80 -4.60
C LEU A 18 -7.69 -8.16 -5.74
N CYS A 19 -7.57 -7.52 -6.92
CA CYS A 19 -8.39 -7.88 -8.08
C CYS A 19 -8.26 -9.36 -8.43
N LEU A 20 -7.02 -9.87 -8.52
CA LEU A 20 -6.78 -11.30 -8.82
C LEU A 20 -7.36 -12.22 -7.73
N ARG A 21 -7.20 -11.86 -6.46
CA ARG A 21 -7.75 -12.63 -5.34
C ARG A 21 -9.27 -12.71 -5.42
N LEU A 22 -9.96 -11.59 -5.63
CA LEU A 22 -11.42 -11.53 -5.69
C LEU A 22 -11.98 -12.27 -6.91
N LEU A 23 -11.29 -12.22 -8.05
CA LEU A 23 -11.63 -13.04 -9.23
C LEU A 23 -11.50 -14.54 -8.93
N ASN A 24 -10.40 -14.96 -8.29
CA ASN A 24 -10.20 -16.35 -7.89
C ASN A 24 -11.23 -16.82 -6.86
N ASP A 25 -11.75 -15.91 -6.03
CA ASP A 25 -12.84 -16.18 -5.08
C ASP A 25 -14.22 -16.20 -5.78
N GLY A 26 -14.29 -16.00 -7.11
CA GLY A 26 -15.49 -16.14 -7.93
C GLY A 26 -16.39 -14.90 -7.98
N HIS A 27 -15.84 -13.71 -7.77
CA HIS A 27 -16.58 -12.44 -7.79
C HIS A 27 -16.46 -11.72 -9.14
N GLU A 28 -17.45 -10.86 -9.47
CA GLU A 28 -17.34 -9.89 -10.55
C GLU A 28 -16.56 -8.67 -10.04
N VAL A 29 -15.43 -8.33 -10.69
CA VAL A 29 -14.51 -7.30 -10.22
C VAL A 29 -14.43 -6.13 -11.19
N PHE A 30 -14.79 -4.94 -10.69
CA PHE A 30 -14.61 -3.67 -11.39
C PHE A 30 -13.30 -3.03 -10.92
N CYS A 31 -12.25 -3.16 -11.73
CA CYS A 31 -10.95 -2.50 -11.52
C CYS A 31 -11.01 -1.06 -12.01
N VAL A 32 -11.08 -0.11 -11.09
CA VAL A 32 -11.17 1.33 -11.40
C VAL A 32 -9.85 2.02 -11.12
N ASP A 33 -9.24 2.64 -12.12
CA ASP A 33 -7.97 3.37 -11.99
C ASP A 33 -7.84 4.45 -13.06
N ILE A 34 -6.94 5.41 -12.85
CA ILE A 34 -6.51 6.38 -13.87
C ILE A 34 -5.47 5.80 -14.82
N ARG A 35 -4.74 4.76 -14.39
CA ARG A 35 -3.69 4.07 -15.13
C ARG A 35 -4.28 2.91 -15.93
N ASP A 36 -3.65 2.57 -17.04
CA ASP A 36 -4.03 1.39 -17.83
C ASP A 36 -3.64 0.09 -17.12
N THR A 37 -4.36 -1.01 -17.41
CA THR A 37 -4.03 -2.34 -16.87
C THR A 37 -2.65 -2.81 -17.32
N ALA A 38 -2.17 -2.37 -18.47
CA ALA A 38 -0.81 -2.62 -18.95
C ALA A 38 0.30 -2.05 -18.04
N ASP A 39 -0.03 -1.05 -17.19
CA ASP A 39 0.90 -0.47 -16.22
C ASP A 39 1.10 -1.35 -14.97
N SER A 40 0.29 -2.38 -14.79
CA SER A 40 0.44 -3.39 -13.73
C SER A 40 0.92 -4.71 -14.33
N PRO A 41 2.11 -5.19 -13.98
CA PRO A 41 2.61 -6.48 -14.50
C PRO A 41 1.63 -7.62 -14.26
N LEU A 42 0.98 -7.65 -13.11
CA LEU A 42 0.03 -8.72 -12.77
C LEU A 42 -1.24 -8.68 -13.62
N LEU A 43 -1.79 -7.49 -13.91
CA LEU A 43 -2.99 -7.38 -14.74
C LEU A 43 -2.68 -7.47 -16.23
N ARG A 44 -1.50 -7.00 -16.65
CA ARG A 44 -0.99 -7.14 -18.03
C ARG A 44 -0.86 -8.60 -18.42
N ASP A 45 -0.30 -9.42 -17.54
CA ASP A 45 -0.03 -10.84 -17.78
C ASP A 45 -1.24 -11.74 -17.45
N MET A 46 -2.33 -11.16 -16.93
CA MET A 46 -3.56 -11.89 -16.62
C MET A 46 -4.27 -12.29 -17.92
N PRO A 47 -4.63 -13.58 -18.10
CA PRO A 47 -5.46 -13.97 -19.22
C PRO A 47 -6.85 -13.31 -19.15
N PRO A 48 -7.54 -13.12 -20.30
CA PRO A 48 -8.89 -12.58 -20.29
C PRO A 48 -9.80 -13.34 -19.32
N HIS A 49 -10.50 -12.59 -18.45
CA HIS A 49 -11.39 -13.16 -17.45
C HIS A 49 -12.82 -12.60 -17.62
N PRO A 50 -13.87 -13.43 -17.72
CA PRO A 50 -15.23 -13.00 -18.02
C PRO A 50 -15.83 -12.08 -16.95
N GLU A 51 -15.38 -12.19 -15.71
CA GLU A 51 -15.86 -11.41 -14.57
C GLU A 51 -14.98 -10.19 -14.26
N PHE A 52 -13.94 -9.90 -15.06
CA PHE A 52 -13.09 -8.73 -14.90
C PHE A 52 -13.57 -7.58 -15.78
N ARG A 53 -13.78 -6.41 -15.16
CA ARG A 53 -14.15 -5.17 -15.85
C ARG A 53 -13.17 -4.07 -15.48
N TYR A 54 -12.43 -3.57 -16.47
CA TYR A 54 -11.59 -2.39 -16.26
C TYR A 54 -12.37 -1.12 -16.61
N VAL A 55 -12.29 -0.14 -15.72
CA VAL A 55 -12.91 1.19 -15.88
C VAL A 55 -11.85 2.26 -15.66
N ARG A 56 -11.50 2.99 -16.71
CA ARG A 56 -10.59 4.13 -16.58
C ARG A 56 -11.33 5.32 -16.01
N HIS A 57 -11.07 5.65 -14.74
CA HIS A 57 -11.74 6.75 -14.06
C HIS A 57 -10.87 7.38 -12.98
N ASN A 58 -11.00 8.71 -12.82
CA ASN A 58 -10.40 9.44 -11.71
C ASN A 58 -11.44 9.61 -10.60
N ILE A 59 -11.22 8.99 -9.45
CA ILE A 59 -12.14 9.01 -8.32
C ILE A 59 -12.41 10.38 -7.71
N VAL A 60 -11.61 11.40 -8.06
CA VAL A 60 -11.88 12.80 -7.70
C VAL A 60 -13.20 13.29 -8.34
N ASN A 61 -13.62 12.68 -9.44
CA ASN A 61 -14.92 12.90 -10.08
C ASN A 61 -15.93 11.86 -9.58
N ALA A 62 -17.20 12.25 -9.51
CA ALA A 62 -18.26 11.34 -9.16
C ALA A 62 -18.37 10.16 -10.14
N PHE A 63 -18.74 9.00 -9.63
CA PHE A 63 -19.01 7.80 -10.41
C PHE A 63 -20.18 7.02 -9.81
N GLY A 64 -20.82 6.20 -10.64
CA GLY A 64 -21.90 5.31 -10.21
C GLY A 64 -21.68 3.93 -10.82
N ILE A 65 -21.33 2.95 -9.99
CA ILE A 65 -21.17 1.55 -10.39
C ILE A 65 -22.00 0.72 -9.41
N ARG A 66 -22.97 -0.01 -9.92
CA ARG A 66 -23.77 -0.92 -9.08
C ARG A 66 -22.84 -1.99 -8.49
N CYS A 67 -22.81 -2.09 -7.16
CA CYS A 67 -21.89 -2.98 -6.45
C CYS A 67 -22.40 -3.36 -5.05
N ASP A 68 -21.87 -4.46 -4.53
CA ASP A 68 -22.09 -4.94 -3.18
C ASP A 68 -20.99 -4.49 -2.22
N GLU A 69 -19.77 -4.31 -2.74
CA GLU A 69 -18.58 -3.95 -1.95
C GLU A 69 -17.67 -3.00 -2.73
N ILE A 70 -17.04 -2.07 -1.99
CA ILE A 70 -16.05 -1.14 -2.52
C ILE A 70 -14.77 -1.23 -1.69
N TYR A 71 -13.64 -1.51 -2.35
CA TYR A 71 -12.30 -1.37 -1.77
C TYR A 71 -11.68 -0.07 -2.28
N ASN A 72 -11.56 0.93 -1.44
CA ASN A 72 -10.93 2.20 -1.79
C ASN A 72 -9.45 2.19 -1.43
N LEU A 73 -8.62 1.72 -2.40
CA LEU A 73 -7.15 1.73 -2.31
C LEU A 73 -6.53 2.86 -3.12
N ALA A 74 -7.33 3.69 -3.78
CA ALA A 74 -6.81 4.77 -4.60
C ALA A 74 -6.03 5.79 -3.76
N ALA A 75 -4.79 5.97 -4.12
CA ALA A 75 -3.91 6.98 -3.55
C ALA A 75 -2.69 7.16 -4.47
N PRO A 76 -2.18 8.39 -4.62
CA PRO A 76 -0.89 8.61 -5.23
C PRO A 76 0.21 8.18 -4.26
N SER A 77 0.49 6.86 -4.20
CA SER A 77 1.34 6.25 -3.19
C SER A 77 2.85 6.41 -3.44
N ARG A 78 3.26 6.88 -4.62
CA ARG A 78 4.68 7.13 -4.91
C ARG A 78 5.15 8.37 -4.16
N VAL A 79 6.21 8.24 -3.35
CA VAL A 79 6.79 9.33 -2.54
C VAL A 79 7.09 10.56 -3.40
N ARG A 80 7.66 10.34 -4.60
CA ARG A 80 7.97 11.42 -5.55
C ARG A 80 6.72 12.18 -6.00
N TYR A 81 5.63 11.48 -6.26
CA TYR A 81 4.37 12.11 -6.69
C TYR A 81 3.76 12.95 -5.56
N ASN A 82 3.75 12.42 -4.34
CA ASN A 82 3.21 13.15 -3.18
C ASN A 82 3.98 14.43 -2.86
N LYS A 83 5.31 14.41 -3.04
CA LYS A 83 6.14 15.60 -2.88
C LYS A 83 5.90 16.63 -3.99
N ALA A 84 5.71 16.17 -5.23
CA ALA A 84 5.54 17.06 -6.39
C ALA A 84 4.12 17.62 -6.49
N LEU A 85 3.09 16.87 -6.09
CA LEU A 85 1.68 17.20 -6.27
C LEU A 85 0.86 16.99 -4.97
N PRO A 86 1.19 17.70 -3.88
CA PRO A 86 0.55 17.50 -2.58
C PRO A 86 -0.94 17.82 -2.60
N VAL A 87 -1.37 18.84 -3.35
CA VAL A 87 -2.79 19.22 -3.49
C VAL A 87 -3.59 18.09 -4.17
N GLU A 88 -3.06 17.49 -5.23
CA GLU A 88 -3.74 16.37 -5.90
C GLU A 88 -3.82 15.14 -4.99
N SER A 89 -2.81 14.91 -4.17
CA SER A 89 -2.84 13.84 -3.15
C SER A 89 -3.97 14.04 -2.13
N LEU A 90 -4.19 15.28 -1.68
CA LEU A 90 -5.30 15.63 -0.80
C LEU A 90 -6.65 15.48 -1.49
N LYS A 91 -6.79 15.95 -2.74
CA LYS A 91 -8.03 15.79 -3.51
C LYS A 91 -8.43 14.32 -3.64
N VAL A 92 -7.49 13.43 -3.99
CA VAL A 92 -7.77 11.99 -4.08
C VAL A 92 -8.21 11.44 -2.73
N SER A 93 -7.55 11.82 -1.64
CA SER A 93 -7.89 11.32 -0.31
C SER A 93 -9.23 11.84 0.20
N ILE A 94 -9.61 13.07 -0.11
CA ILE A 94 -10.81 13.73 0.41
C ILE A 94 -11.97 13.58 -0.57
N LEU A 95 -11.88 14.17 -1.76
CA LEU A 95 -12.96 14.13 -2.76
C LEU A 95 -13.19 12.70 -3.27
N GLY A 96 -12.10 11.95 -3.51
CA GLY A 96 -12.20 10.54 -3.88
C GLY A 96 -12.88 9.69 -2.82
N SER A 97 -12.63 9.97 -1.52
CA SER A 97 -13.34 9.29 -0.43
C SER A 97 -14.82 9.68 -0.37
N ILE A 98 -15.17 10.94 -0.56
CA ILE A 98 -16.56 11.40 -0.61
C ILE A 98 -17.31 10.69 -1.74
N ASN A 99 -16.77 10.71 -2.97
CA ASN A 99 -17.40 10.07 -4.12
C ASN A 99 -17.58 8.55 -3.94
N ALA A 100 -16.58 7.87 -3.32
CA ALA A 100 -16.68 6.46 -3.01
C ALA A 100 -17.73 6.16 -1.94
N LEU A 101 -17.85 7.01 -0.93
CA LEU A 101 -18.82 6.89 0.15
C LEU A 101 -20.24 7.21 -0.34
N ASP A 102 -20.41 8.19 -1.23
CA ASP A 102 -21.71 8.50 -1.86
C ASP A 102 -22.17 7.31 -2.73
N THR A 103 -21.27 6.69 -3.48
CA THR A 103 -21.58 5.46 -4.22
C THR A 103 -21.94 4.32 -3.26
N ALA A 104 -21.16 4.10 -2.18
CA ALA A 104 -21.47 3.08 -1.19
C ALA A 104 -22.86 3.28 -0.55
N ARG A 105 -23.20 4.54 -0.24
CA ARG A 105 -24.51 4.90 0.31
C ARG A 105 -25.63 4.62 -0.68
N SER A 106 -25.50 5.04 -1.94
CA SER A 106 -26.55 4.88 -2.95
C SER A 106 -26.81 3.42 -3.32
N GLU A 107 -25.75 2.60 -3.33
CA GLU A 107 -25.82 1.18 -3.67
C GLU A 107 -26.02 0.26 -2.45
N HIS A 108 -26.11 0.83 -1.23
CA HIS A 108 -26.13 0.07 0.03
C HIS A 108 -24.93 -0.87 0.16
N ALA A 109 -23.82 -0.49 -0.43
CA ALA A 109 -22.60 -1.29 -0.46
C ALA A 109 -21.75 -1.09 0.80
N ARG A 110 -21.03 -2.14 1.21
CA ARG A 110 -19.97 -2.04 2.21
C ARG A 110 -18.73 -1.41 1.60
N ILE A 111 -18.04 -0.55 2.36
CA ILE A 111 -16.82 0.10 1.89
C ILE A 111 -15.64 -0.12 2.84
N LEU A 112 -14.48 -0.49 2.27
CA LEU A 112 -13.21 -0.56 2.96
C LEU A 112 -12.29 0.55 2.45
N TYR A 113 -11.75 1.34 3.37
CA TYR A 113 -10.77 2.40 3.11
C TYR A 113 -9.37 1.96 3.47
N ALA A 114 -8.44 1.99 2.51
CA ALA A 114 -7.03 1.76 2.75
C ALA A 114 -6.38 3.03 3.32
N SER A 115 -6.19 3.04 4.63
CA SER A 115 -5.38 4.01 5.37
C SER A 115 -3.93 3.54 5.48
N THR A 116 -3.12 4.23 6.25
CA THR A 116 -1.69 3.96 6.43
C THR A 116 -1.26 3.98 7.88
N GLY A 117 -0.22 3.22 8.22
CA GLY A 117 0.44 3.35 9.52
C GLY A 117 1.11 4.71 9.75
N ASP A 118 1.28 5.53 8.71
CA ASP A 118 1.89 6.87 8.84
C ASP A 118 1.03 7.85 9.66
N ILE A 119 -0.27 7.58 9.79
CA ILE A 119 -1.17 8.39 10.62
C ILE A 119 -0.80 8.38 12.10
N TYR A 120 -0.06 7.36 12.58
CA TYR A 120 0.41 7.32 13.97
C TYR A 120 1.56 8.32 14.26
N GLY A 121 2.12 8.96 13.22
CA GLY A 121 3.18 9.94 13.36
C GLY A 121 4.54 9.34 13.71
N THR A 122 5.44 10.18 14.24
CA THR A 122 6.83 9.82 14.54
C THR A 122 7.05 9.25 15.94
N GLY A 123 6.02 9.20 16.77
CA GLY A 123 6.11 8.68 18.14
C GLY A 123 5.13 9.36 19.08
N TYR A 124 4.61 8.61 20.02
CA TYR A 124 3.57 9.00 20.98
C TYR A 124 4.02 10.02 22.04
N HIS A 125 5.29 10.47 22.05
CA HIS A 125 5.86 11.21 23.18
C HIS A 125 6.68 12.45 22.84
N ASP A 126 6.78 12.88 21.59
CA ASP A 126 7.43 14.16 21.32
C ASP A 126 6.42 15.29 21.20
N THR A 127 5.90 15.70 22.37
CA THR A 127 5.13 16.94 22.51
C THR A 127 6.03 18.18 22.39
N SER A 128 7.35 18.02 22.26
CA SER A 128 8.31 19.10 22.03
C SER A 128 8.32 19.59 20.58
N VAL A 129 7.67 18.88 19.67
CA VAL A 129 7.26 19.46 18.42
C VAL A 129 5.93 20.19 18.65
N GLU A 130 5.94 21.27 19.38
CA GLU A 130 5.09 22.40 19.06
C GLU A 130 5.28 22.59 17.58
N ALA A 131 4.24 22.26 16.83
CA ALA A 131 4.33 22.11 15.40
C ALA A 131 5.06 23.31 14.81
N ALA A 132 6.33 23.12 14.51
CA ALA A 132 7.03 24.05 13.70
C ALA A 132 6.15 24.21 12.47
N ASP A 133 5.56 25.37 12.36
CA ASP A 133 4.77 25.92 11.26
C ASP A 133 4.35 24.92 10.16
N GLY A 134 3.19 24.30 10.35
CA GLY A 134 2.49 23.60 9.30
C GLY A 134 2.85 22.12 9.08
N CYS A 135 1.91 21.39 8.53
CA CYS A 135 2.11 20.01 8.07
C CYS A 135 3.16 20.03 6.94
N PRO A 136 4.37 19.47 7.13
CA PRO A 136 5.35 19.41 6.05
C PRO A 136 4.75 18.69 4.84
N THR A 137 4.99 19.20 3.64
CA THR A 137 4.41 18.64 2.39
C THR A 137 4.66 17.14 2.22
N HIS A 138 5.73 16.60 2.81
CA HIS A 138 6.00 15.16 2.80
C HIS A 138 5.07 14.33 3.68
N ARG A 139 4.28 14.95 4.57
CA ARG A 139 3.25 14.29 5.41
C ARG A 139 1.84 14.40 4.83
N THR A 140 1.67 15.08 3.70
CA THR A 140 0.36 15.33 3.06
C THR A 140 -0.45 14.04 2.86
N LEU A 141 0.20 12.93 2.49
CA LEU A 141 -0.48 11.64 2.36
C LEU A 141 -1.08 11.16 3.69
N ALA A 142 -0.34 11.26 4.79
CA ALA A 142 -0.81 10.84 6.11
C ALA A 142 -2.00 11.67 6.57
N GLU A 143 -1.95 12.99 6.39
CA GLU A 143 -3.04 13.88 6.74
C GLU A 143 -4.27 13.68 5.85
N GLY A 144 -4.08 13.47 4.55
CA GLY A 144 -5.17 13.10 3.64
C GLY A 144 -5.82 11.77 4.06
N LYS A 145 -5.02 10.76 4.44
CA LYS A 145 -5.54 9.48 4.95
C LYS A 145 -6.27 9.65 6.27
N ARG A 146 -5.80 10.50 7.18
CA ARG A 146 -6.49 10.84 8.44
C ARG A 146 -7.85 11.49 8.19
N ALA A 147 -7.92 12.45 7.25
CA ALA A 147 -9.18 13.06 6.83
C ALA A 147 -10.14 12.02 6.20
N GLY A 148 -9.62 11.11 5.36
CA GLY A 148 -10.41 10.01 4.80
C GLY A 148 -10.98 9.08 5.89
N GLU A 149 -10.20 8.74 6.93
CA GLU A 149 -10.73 7.97 8.07
C GLU A 149 -11.88 8.71 8.78
N ALA A 150 -11.74 10.03 8.98
CA ALA A 150 -12.78 10.83 9.60
C ALA A 150 -14.07 10.85 8.75
N LEU A 151 -13.96 10.97 7.42
CA LEU A 151 -15.09 10.90 6.50
C LEU A 151 -15.82 9.54 6.59
N HIS A 152 -15.08 8.42 6.59
CA HIS A 152 -15.71 7.09 6.68
C HIS A 152 -16.46 6.89 8.00
N ARG A 153 -15.93 7.41 9.11
CA ARG A 153 -16.62 7.38 10.41
C ARG A 153 -17.88 8.27 10.41
N ALA A 154 -17.78 9.46 9.82
CA ALA A 154 -18.91 10.40 9.73
C ALA A 154 -20.06 9.81 8.87
N TYR A 155 -19.74 9.19 7.71
CA TYR A 155 -20.75 8.55 6.88
C TYR A 155 -21.40 7.34 7.55
N GLN A 156 -20.65 6.57 8.32
CA GLN A 156 -21.25 5.50 9.12
C GLN A 156 -22.22 6.06 10.17
N TYR A 157 -21.80 7.09 10.88
CA TYR A 157 -22.61 7.70 11.94
C TYR A 157 -23.87 8.35 11.40
N GLU A 158 -23.74 9.15 10.33
CA GLU A 158 -24.83 9.98 9.80
C GLU A 158 -25.76 9.19 8.87
N PHE A 159 -25.20 8.32 8.03
CA PHE A 159 -25.93 7.64 6.95
C PHE A 159 -26.02 6.12 7.09
N GLY A 160 -25.38 5.53 8.11
CA GLY A 160 -25.40 4.09 8.33
C GLY A 160 -24.54 3.27 7.33
N VAL A 161 -23.63 3.92 6.59
CA VAL A 161 -22.74 3.22 5.65
C VAL A 161 -21.84 2.24 6.42
N ASP A 162 -21.86 0.95 6.06
CA ASP A 162 -20.97 -0.05 6.68
C ASP A 162 -19.53 0.14 6.22
N ALA A 163 -18.80 1.03 6.93
CA ALA A 163 -17.44 1.43 6.61
C ALA A 163 -16.38 0.65 7.41
N ARG A 164 -15.27 0.33 6.75
CA ARG A 164 -14.11 -0.38 7.30
C ARG A 164 -12.85 0.44 7.04
N ILE A 165 -11.90 0.42 7.96
CA ILE A 165 -10.61 1.13 7.84
C ILE A 165 -9.46 0.14 8.01
N ALA A 166 -8.65 0.01 6.97
CA ALA A 166 -7.43 -0.80 6.98
C ALA A 166 -6.21 0.10 7.06
N ARG A 167 -5.50 0.15 8.18
CA ARG A 167 -4.22 0.83 8.34
C ARG A 167 -3.09 -0.09 7.90
N ILE A 168 -2.60 0.14 6.68
CA ILE A 168 -1.59 -0.70 6.05
C ILE A 168 -0.21 -0.17 6.38
N PHE A 169 0.68 -1.05 6.85
CA PHE A 169 2.08 -0.77 7.11
C PHE A 169 2.95 -1.16 5.91
N ASN A 170 4.29 -1.15 6.07
CA ASN A 170 5.20 -1.41 4.95
C ASN A 170 4.87 -2.77 4.31
N THR A 171 4.43 -2.71 3.09
CA THR A 171 4.07 -3.89 2.28
C THR A 171 5.07 -4.01 1.13
N TYR A 172 5.50 -5.24 0.85
CA TYR A 172 6.43 -5.58 -0.22
C TYR A 172 5.97 -6.85 -0.94
N GLY A 173 6.48 -7.08 -2.15
CA GLY A 173 6.14 -8.28 -2.90
C GLY A 173 6.29 -8.14 -4.42
N SER A 174 5.96 -9.21 -5.12
CA SER A 174 5.86 -9.25 -6.57
C SER A 174 4.79 -8.25 -7.08
N GLY A 175 4.91 -7.78 -8.31
CA GLY A 175 3.97 -6.81 -8.87
C GLY A 175 4.18 -5.35 -8.42
N ALA A 176 5.13 -5.10 -7.51
CA ALA A 176 5.53 -3.74 -7.20
C ALA A 176 6.31 -3.12 -8.37
N ASP A 177 6.14 -1.81 -8.57
CA ASP A 177 6.84 -1.06 -9.60
C ASP A 177 8.35 -1.07 -9.35
N LEU A 178 9.15 -1.42 -10.38
CA LEU A 178 10.62 -1.40 -10.29
C LEU A 178 11.18 -0.01 -9.97
N MET A 179 10.45 1.05 -10.33
CA MET A 179 10.80 2.44 -10.04
C MET A 179 10.32 2.89 -8.65
N ASP A 180 9.81 1.97 -7.82
CA ASP A 180 9.40 2.28 -6.47
C ASP A 180 10.62 2.62 -5.59
N GLN A 181 10.62 3.82 -5.03
CA GLN A 181 11.69 4.34 -4.19
C GLN A 181 11.69 3.74 -2.76
N ARG A 182 10.74 2.85 -2.45
CA ARG A 182 10.70 2.18 -1.16
C ARG A 182 11.84 1.19 -1.01
N VAL A 183 12.32 1.07 0.22
CA VAL A 183 13.60 0.46 0.56
C VAL A 183 13.80 -0.95 0.00
N VAL A 184 12.79 -1.84 0.08
CA VAL A 184 12.93 -3.25 -0.38
C VAL A 184 13.17 -3.30 -1.88
N MET A 185 12.33 -2.63 -2.68
CA MET A 185 12.46 -2.63 -4.14
C MET A 185 13.76 -1.96 -4.59
N LYS A 186 14.09 -0.79 -4.00
CA LYS A 186 15.33 -0.08 -4.28
C LYS A 186 16.59 -0.95 -4.03
N MET A 187 16.61 -1.67 -2.91
CA MET A 187 17.74 -2.54 -2.57
C MET A 187 17.83 -3.76 -3.50
N ILE A 188 16.72 -4.40 -3.83
CA ILE A 188 16.70 -5.56 -4.74
C ILE A 188 17.19 -5.17 -6.13
N VAL A 189 16.67 -4.06 -6.70
CA VAL A 189 17.10 -3.59 -8.03
C VAL A 189 18.58 -3.21 -8.03
N ALA A 190 19.09 -2.55 -6.98
CA ALA A 190 20.50 -2.22 -6.86
C ALA A 190 21.37 -3.48 -6.79
N ALA A 191 20.99 -4.45 -5.94
CA ALA A 191 21.72 -5.71 -5.79
C ALA A 191 21.78 -6.52 -7.10
N LEU A 192 20.65 -6.69 -7.80
CA LEU A 192 20.61 -7.42 -9.07
C LEU A 192 21.45 -6.75 -10.18
N GLN A 193 21.73 -5.46 -10.05
CA GLN A 193 22.60 -4.72 -10.96
C GLN A 193 24.05 -4.57 -10.45
N ASN A 194 24.41 -5.25 -9.35
CA ASN A 194 25.72 -5.16 -8.68
C ASN A 194 26.14 -3.71 -8.36
N ARG A 195 25.15 -2.85 -8.04
CA ARG A 195 25.39 -1.47 -7.64
C ARG A 195 25.37 -1.36 -6.12
N ASP A 196 26.12 -0.39 -5.59
CA ASP A 196 26.12 -0.11 -4.16
C ASP A 196 24.72 0.18 -3.63
N ILE A 197 24.46 -0.28 -2.39
CA ILE A 197 23.19 -0.12 -1.70
C ILE A 197 23.33 1.02 -0.68
N PRO A 198 22.77 2.21 -0.96
CA PRO A 198 22.86 3.32 -0.02
C PRO A 198 21.88 3.12 1.14
N ILE A 199 22.40 3.27 2.36
CA ILE A 199 21.63 3.25 3.61
C ILE A 199 21.78 4.61 4.31
N ASN A 200 20.68 5.27 4.65
CA ASN A 200 20.70 6.51 5.39
C ASN A 200 21.13 6.25 6.86
N GLY A 201 22.12 6.99 7.35
CA GLY A 201 22.66 6.83 8.70
C GLY A 201 23.33 5.48 8.92
N SER A 202 23.26 4.95 10.13
CA SER A 202 23.91 3.68 10.53
C SER A 202 23.23 2.43 9.98
N GLY A 203 21.95 2.51 9.59
CA GLY A 203 21.13 1.37 9.19
C GLY A 203 20.51 0.59 10.36
N GLU A 204 20.67 1.06 11.60
CA GLU A 204 20.14 0.40 12.80
C GLU A 204 18.66 0.70 13.06
N GLN A 205 18.03 1.57 12.26
CA GLN A 205 16.61 1.84 12.35
C GLN A 205 15.79 0.57 12.05
N LEU A 206 14.84 0.28 12.94
CA LEU A 206 13.99 -0.90 12.89
C LEU A 206 12.77 -0.68 12.00
N ARG A 207 12.49 -1.63 11.14
CA ARG A 207 11.30 -1.66 10.27
C ARG A 207 10.69 -3.05 10.27
N THR A 208 9.43 -3.10 9.89
CA THR A 208 8.72 -4.35 9.63
C THR A 208 8.24 -4.37 8.20
N PHE A 209 8.18 -5.53 7.59
CA PHE A 209 7.75 -5.71 6.21
C PHE A 209 6.75 -6.86 6.13
N CYS A 210 5.59 -6.60 5.53
CA CYS A 210 4.53 -7.58 5.35
C CYS A 210 4.44 -7.98 3.87
N TRP A 211 4.30 -9.26 3.61
CA TRP A 211 4.07 -9.78 2.27
C TRP A 211 2.71 -9.33 1.73
N VAL A 212 2.66 -8.94 0.45
CA VAL A 212 1.46 -8.32 -0.13
C VAL A 212 0.24 -9.23 -0.08
N GLU A 213 0.37 -10.53 -0.33
CA GLU A 213 -0.76 -11.45 -0.30
C GLU A 213 -1.29 -11.66 1.13
N ASP A 214 -0.43 -11.60 2.15
CA ASP A 214 -0.88 -11.59 3.55
C ASP A 214 -1.73 -10.34 3.85
N VAL A 215 -1.31 -9.17 3.32
CA VAL A 215 -2.11 -7.94 3.46
C VAL A 215 -3.45 -8.09 2.75
N VAL A 216 -3.47 -8.60 1.52
CA VAL A 216 -4.71 -8.82 0.76
C VAL A 216 -5.66 -9.78 1.49
N ASP A 217 -5.14 -10.89 2.06
CA ASP A 217 -5.96 -11.79 2.90
C ASP A 217 -6.58 -11.03 4.08
N GLY A 218 -5.81 -10.13 4.70
CA GLY A 218 -6.30 -9.29 5.78
C GLY A 218 -7.41 -8.31 5.34
N LEU A 219 -7.26 -7.68 4.17
CA LEU A 219 -8.29 -6.79 3.62
C LEU A 219 -9.60 -7.54 3.34
N VAL A 220 -9.52 -8.74 2.76
CA VAL A 220 -10.70 -9.58 2.50
C VAL A 220 -11.37 -9.98 3.82
N ARG A 221 -10.61 -10.46 4.83
CA ARG A 221 -11.18 -10.78 6.14
C ARG A 221 -11.83 -9.60 6.83
N LEU A 222 -11.24 -8.41 6.73
CA LEU A 222 -11.84 -7.19 7.28
C LEU A 222 -13.14 -6.84 6.54
N MET A 223 -13.18 -6.99 5.23
CA MET A 223 -14.39 -6.76 4.43
C MET A 223 -15.50 -7.76 4.80
N GLU A 224 -15.18 -9.02 4.99
CA GLU A 224 -16.12 -10.09 5.33
C GLU A 224 -16.57 -10.08 6.80
N ALA A 225 -15.85 -9.40 7.69
CA ALA A 225 -16.20 -9.35 9.10
C ALA A 225 -17.65 -8.87 9.31
N PRO A 226 -18.38 -9.36 10.32
CA PRO A 226 -19.77 -8.94 10.57
C PRO A 226 -19.90 -7.43 10.71
N PRO A 227 -21.07 -6.84 10.41
CA PRO A 227 -21.34 -5.42 10.69
C PRO A 227 -21.04 -5.08 12.16
N ALA A 228 -20.67 -3.83 12.41
CA ALA A 228 -20.42 -3.34 13.77
C ALA A 228 -21.08 -1.96 13.94
N GLU A 229 -21.44 -1.63 15.18
CA GLU A 229 -22.04 -0.33 15.51
C GLU A 229 -21.11 0.84 15.22
N THR A 230 -19.79 0.60 15.31
CA THR A 230 -18.77 1.60 14.99
C THR A 230 -17.87 1.13 13.86
N THR A 231 -17.23 2.07 13.15
CA THR A 231 -16.31 1.75 12.06
C THR A 231 -15.19 0.84 12.53
N ARG A 232 -15.11 -0.39 12.00
CA ARG A 232 -14.02 -1.30 12.28
C ARG A 232 -12.72 -0.77 11.71
N THR A 233 -11.71 -0.70 12.56
CA THR A 233 -10.36 -0.27 12.18
C THR A 233 -9.36 -1.36 12.53
N ALA A 234 -8.54 -1.78 11.58
CA ALA A 234 -7.54 -2.83 11.77
C ALA A 234 -6.17 -2.43 11.21
N ASN A 235 -5.10 -2.84 11.90
CA ASN A 235 -3.72 -2.67 11.45
C ASN A 235 -3.26 -3.91 10.68
N PHE A 236 -2.71 -3.73 9.49
CA PHE A 236 -2.14 -4.79 8.66
C PHE A 236 -0.66 -4.57 8.45
N GLY A 237 0.16 -5.46 8.98
CA GLY A 237 1.61 -5.41 8.91
C GLY A 237 2.25 -6.58 9.65
N SER A 238 3.57 -6.69 9.58
CA SER A 238 4.33 -7.69 10.34
C SER A 238 4.79 -7.10 11.67
N SER A 239 4.80 -7.89 12.73
CA SER A 239 5.44 -7.56 14.00
C SER A 239 6.93 -7.95 14.05
N HIS A 240 7.44 -8.62 13.00
CA HIS A 240 8.84 -9.04 12.94
C HIS A 240 9.73 -7.88 12.50
N GLU A 241 10.56 -7.40 13.42
CA GLU A 241 11.47 -6.28 13.21
C GLU A 241 12.79 -6.72 12.57
N VAL A 242 13.27 -5.93 11.64
CA VAL A 242 14.62 -6.04 11.07
C VAL A 242 15.27 -4.67 10.97
N THR A 243 16.59 -4.60 11.14
CA THR A 243 17.33 -3.36 10.83
C THR A 243 17.44 -3.19 9.33
N ILE A 244 17.55 -1.95 8.86
CA ILE A 244 17.75 -1.66 7.43
C ILE A 244 19.08 -2.27 6.94
N ARG A 245 20.12 -2.31 7.79
CA ARG A 245 21.38 -2.99 7.50
C ARG A 245 21.16 -4.49 7.27
N SER A 246 20.49 -5.18 8.21
CA SER A 246 20.21 -6.63 8.10
C SER A 246 19.33 -6.95 6.87
N LEU A 247 18.43 -6.06 6.49
CA LEU A 247 17.64 -6.21 5.25
C LEU A 247 18.57 -6.19 4.01
N ALA A 248 19.49 -5.22 3.93
CA ALA A 248 20.43 -5.11 2.81
C ALA A 248 21.34 -6.35 2.73
N GLU A 249 21.92 -6.78 3.86
CA GLU A 249 22.76 -7.99 3.94
C GLU A 249 22.01 -9.23 3.45
N LYS A 250 20.74 -9.40 3.86
CA LYS A 250 19.89 -10.51 3.38
C LYS A 250 19.66 -10.45 1.88
N ILE A 251 19.40 -9.27 1.32
CA ILE A 251 19.15 -9.10 -0.12
C ILE A 251 20.44 -9.40 -0.90
N ILE A 252 21.60 -8.89 -0.49
CA ILE A 252 22.91 -9.20 -1.11
C ILE A 252 23.15 -10.71 -1.10
N ALA A 253 22.96 -11.37 0.04
CA ALA A 253 23.15 -12.81 0.15
C ALA A 253 22.18 -13.62 -0.73
N LEU A 254 20.91 -13.19 -0.84
CA LEU A 254 19.89 -13.89 -1.64
C LEU A 254 20.07 -13.71 -3.15
N THR A 255 20.65 -12.58 -3.57
CA THR A 255 20.92 -12.30 -5.00
C THR A 255 22.29 -12.78 -5.44
N GLY A 256 23.19 -13.15 -4.50
CA GLY A 256 24.60 -13.45 -4.81
C GLY A 256 25.37 -12.23 -5.35
N SER A 257 24.88 -11.02 -5.04
CA SER A 257 25.43 -9.77 -5.59
C SER A 257 26.78 -9.40 -4.98
N SER A 258 27.61 -8.73 -5.79
CA SER A 258 28.87 -8.10 -5.33
C SER A 258 28.65 -6.68 -4.78
N SER A 259 27.43 -6.23 -4.60
CA SER A 259 27.11 -4.90 -4.06
C SER A 259 27.67 -4.66 -2.67
N HIS A 260 28.12 -3.45 -2.41
CA HIS A 260 28.52 -3.01 -1.07
C HIS A 260 27.47 -2.13 -0.44
N ILE A 261 27.36 -2.18 0.90
CA ILE A 261 26.56 -1.23 1.66
C ILE A 261 27.35 0.05 1.81
N VAL A 262 26.79 1.17 1.36
CA VAL A 262 27.36 2.51 1.52
C VAL A 262 26.47 3.36 2.40
N HIS A 263 27.07 4.13 3.31
CA HIS A 263 26.33 4.97 4.24
C HIS A 263 26.16 6.36 3.66
N ALA A 264 24.91 6.81 3.58
CA ALA A 264 24.52 8.17 3.24
C ALA A 264 24.18 8.96 4.51
N GLU A 265 24.00 10.26 4.39
CA GLU A 265 23.61 11.13 5.48
C GLU A 265 22.29 10.65 6.11
N ALA A 266 22.20 10.72 7.45
CA ALA A 266 21.01 10.36 8.18
C ALA A 266 19.87 11.35 7.87
N ARG A 267 18.66 10.87 7.64
CA ARG A 267 17.50 11.76 7.47
C ARG A 267 17.09 12.31 8.82
N ILE A 268 16.81 13.61 8.86
CA ILE A 268 16.39 14.32 10.09
C ILE A 268 15.07 13.75 10.65
N ASP A 269 14.20 13.26 9.75
CA ASP A 269 12.87 12.75 10.07
C ASP A 269 12.80 11.21 10.12
N ASP A 270 13.94 10.51 10.21
CA ASP A 270 13.96 9.05 10.21
C ASP A 270 13.50 8.49 11.58
N ILE A 271 12.41 7.77 11.54
CA ILE A 271 11.80 7.16 12.73
C ILE A 271 12.65 5.97 13.15
N ARG A 272 13.12 5.94 14.40
CA ARG A 272 13.95 4.85 14.92
C ARG A 272 13.26 3.48 14.87
N ARG A 273 11.95 3.43 15.16
CA ARG A 273 11.19 2.18 15.22
C ARG A 273 9.76 2.40 14.71
N ARG A 274 9.31 1.56 13.78
CA ARG A 274 7.93 1.55 13.31
C ARG A 274 7.44 0.12 13.22
N THR A 275 6.69 -0.31 14.24
CA THR A 275 6.14 -1.67 14.37
C THR A 275 4.65 -1.58 14.65
N PRO A 276 3.79 -2.21 13.83
CA PRO A 276 2.36 -2.23 14.10
C PRO A 276 2.03 -3.10 15.31
N ASP A 277 1.12 -2.63 16.14
CA ASP A 277 0.37 -3.52 17.02
C ASP A 277 -0.79 -4.14 16.22
N ILE A 278 -0.72 -5.45 16.01
CA ILE A 278 -1.73 -6.26 15.32
C ILE A 278 -2.53 -7.17 16.27
N SER A 279 -2.42 -6.97 17.57
CA SER A 279 -3.06 -7.83 18.60
C SER A 279 -4.59 -7.85 18.45
N ALA A 280 -5.21 -6.68 18.25
CA ALA A 280 -6.64 -6.57 17.99
C ALA A 280 -7.03 -7.24 16.67
N THR A 281 -6.28 -6.99 15.59
CA THR A 281 -6.53 -7.61 14.27
C THR A 281 -6.46 -9.14 14.36
N ARG A 282 -5.46 -9.68 15.09
CA ARG A 282 -5.32 -11.13 15.31
C ARG A 282 -6.52 -11.71 16.06
N ARG A 283 -6.96 -11.03 17.11
CA ARG A 283 -8.08 -11.49 17.93
C ARG A 283 -9.41 -11.44 17.18
N GLU A 284 -9.67 -10.34 16.46
CA GLU A 284 -10.98 -10.05 15.88
C GLU A 284 -11.18 -10.64 14.48
N LEU A 285 -10.11 -10.74 13.70
CA LEU A 285 -10.15 -11.24 12.32
C LEU A 285 -9.45 -12.59 12.16
N ALA A 286 -8.91 -13.18 13.23
CA ALA A 286 -8.07 -14.39 13.20
C ALA A 286 -6.95 -14.25 12.12
N TRP A 287 -6.42 -13.03 11.95
CA TRP A 287 -5.41 -12.71 10.94
C TRP A 287 -4.05 -12.43 11.57
N ALA A 288 -3.02 -12.97 10.97
CA ALA A 288 -1.63 -12.61 11.18
C ALA A 288 -0.85 -12.86 9.88
N PRO A 289 0.23 -12.11 9.59
CA PRO A 289 1.07 -12.42 8.43
C PRO A 289 1.68 -13.81 8.57
N ARG A 290 1.70 -14.57 7.47
CA ARG A 290 2.16 -15.97 7.45
C ARG A 290 3.46 -16.15 6.69
N THR A 291 3.78 -15.23 5.77
CA THR A 291 4.93 -15.35 4.89
C THR A 291 6.20 -14.83 5.59
N PRO A 292 7.21 -15.70 5.84
CA PRO A 292 8.48 -15.25 6.39
C PRO A 292 9.18 -14.26 5.46
N LEU A 293 9.90 -13.26 6.02
CA LEU A 293 10.56 -12.22 5.24
C LEU A 293 11.49 -12.79 4.15
N VAL A 294 12.31 -13.80 4.49
CA VAL A 294 13.25 -14.40 3.53
C VAL A 294 12.52 -15.05 2.34
N GLU A 295 11.40 -15.71 2.60
CA GLU A 295 10.58 -16.31 1.56
C GLU A 295 10.01 -15.24 0.63
N GLY A 296 9.38 -14.20 1.18
CA GLY A 296 8.85 -13.09 0.41
C GLY A 296 9.92 -12.34 -0.37
N LEU A 297 11.15 -12.17 0.20
CA LEU A 297 12.27 -11.57 -0.51
C LEU A 297 12.68 -12.42 -1.72
N ARG A 298 12.80 -13.75 -1.59
CA ARG A 298 13.11 -14.64 -2.73
C ARG A 298 12.09 -14.49 -3.86
N ARG A 299 10.80 -14.52 -3.54
CA ARG A 299 9.74 -14.34 -4.54
C ARG A 299 9.80 -12.95 -5.20
N THR A 300 10.08 -11.91 -4.42
CA THR A 300 10.24 -10.55 -4.96
C THR A 300 11.47 -10.44 -5.86
N ILE A 301 12.59 -11.03 -5.47
CA ILE A 301 13.84 -11.07 -6.29
C ILE A 301 13.54 -11.75 -7.63
N SER A 302 12.96 -12.96 -7.64
CA SER A 302 12.63 -13.66 -8.88
C SER A 302 11.69 -12.87 -9.79
N TYR A 303 10.71 -12.16 -9.21
CA TYR A 303 9.84 -11.25 -9.95
C TYR A 303 10.64 -10.10 -10.59
N VAL A 304 11.53 -9.45 -9.83
CA VAL A 304 12.35 -8.34 -10.33
C VAL A 304 13.32 -8.79 -11.41
N GLU A 305 13.93 -9.96 -11.26
CA GLU A 305 14.81 -10.58 -12.28
C GLU A 305 14.06 -10.75 -13.62
N LYS A 306 12.85 -11.32 -13.57
CA LYS A 306 11.99 -11.49 -14.75
C LYS A 306 11.68 -10.14 -15.42
N GLU A 307 11.19 -9.17 -14.65
CA GLU A 307 10.82 -7.84 -15.19
C GLU A 307 12.03 -7.08 -15.77
N LEU A 308 13.20 -7.20 -15.15
CA LEU A 308 14.43 -6.58 -15.67
C LEU A 308 14.86 -7.21 -17.01
N ALA A 309 14.73 -8.53 -17.13
CA ALA A 309 15.07 -9.25 -18.36
C ALA A 309 14.11 -8.91 -19.51
N GLU A 310 12.80 -8.84 -19.24
CA GLU A 310 11.77 -8.57 -20.26
C GLU A 310 11.81 -7.14 -20.79
N LYS A 311 12.09 -6.16 -19.95
CA LYS A 311 12.03 -4.73 -20.31
C LYS A 311 13.35 -4.15 -20.81
N ASN A 312 14.42 -4.96 -20.90
CA ASN A 312 15.75 -4.52 -21.32
C ASN A 312 16.21 -3.25 -20.58
N TYR A 313 15.96 -3.17 -19.28
CA TYR A 313 16.33 -2.06 -18.40
C TYR A 313 17.85 -2.04 -18.12
N ALA A 314 18.67 -2.06 -19.19
CA ALA A 314 20.08 -1.76 -19.08
C ALA A 314 20.22 -0.29 -18.67
N GLY A 315 20.37 -0.05 -17.38
CA GLY A 315 20.65 1.28 -16.84
C GLY A 315 19.48 2.06 -16.30
N ILE A 316 18.71 1.50 -15.34
CA ILE A 316 17.95 2.36 -14.42
C ILE A 316 18.96 3.14 -13.59
N SER A 317 19.34 4.32 -14.01
CA SER A 317 20.06 5.25 -13.15
C SER A 317 19.05 5.90 -12.20
N TRP A 318 19.16 5.60 -10.93
CA TRP A 318 18.53 6.38 -9.88
C TRP A 318 19.20 7.75 -9.84
N VAL A 319 18.75 8.69 -10.65
CA VAL A 319 19.19 10.09 -10.51
C VAL A 319 18.70 10.54 -9.15
N GLU A 320 19.64 10.77 -8.23
CA GLU A 320 19.38 11.48 -7.00
C GLU A 320 18.88 12.87 -7.39
N ILE A 321 17.58 13.08 -7.22
CA ILE A 321 17.02 14.44 -7.20
C ILE A 321 16.97 14.81 -5.73
N ASN A 322 17.96 15.63 -5.32
CA ASN A 322 18.05 16.30 -4.03
C ASN A 322 16.76 17.04 -3.67
#